data_9f967526db1cd3e977ee7ffb3bb9aa5d
#
_entry.id   9f967526db1cd3e977ee7ffb3bb9aa5d
#
_cell.length_a   1.000
_cell.length_b   1.000
_cell.length_c   1.000
_cell.angle_alpha   90.00
_cell.angle_beta   90.00
_cell.angle_gamma   90.00
#
_symmetry.space_group_name_H-M   'P 1'
#
loop_
_entity.id
_entity.type
_entity.pdbx_description
1 polymer ?
#
loop_
_entity_poly.entity_id
_entity_poly.type
_entity_poly.pdbx_seq_one_letter_code
_entity_poly.pdbx_strand_id
1 'polypeptide(L)'
;FKIPTIGGYVHLGDCMILLTVALFGMKKGAIAGAIGGGLSDFIGGYFYWVVPTLLIKCMWALVMGLIMHKILKDRKGSFLIGAVAGGVLHIIAYTLVRAVLYGGKTAIIEIPALAFQTGAGIVIGFVIYMLLRKSGVAGRLSGMVAK
;
A
#
# COMPACT_ATOMS: atom_id res chain seq x y z
N PHE A 1 11.38 -5.15 7.34
CA PHE A 1 12.59 -4.34 7.11
C PHE A 1 12.22 -2.88 7.15
N LYS A 2 12.77 -2.13 8.10
CA LYS A 2 12.62 -0.67 8.25
C LYS A 2 13.93 -0.02 7.86
N ILE A 3 13.89 0.89 6.89
CA ILE A 3 15.05 1.68 6.47
C ILE A 3 14.84 3.10 7.03
N PRO A 4 15.68 3.57 7.98
CA PRO A 4 15.49 4.88 8.59
C PRO A 4 15.68 6.00 7.55
N THR A 5 14.85 7.04 7.66
CA THR A 5 14.90 8.29 6.88
C THR A 5 14.85 9.48 7.83
N ILE A 6 15.10 10.69 7.31
CA ILE A 6 15.19 11.92 8.12
C ILE A 6 13.92 12.21 8.93
N GLY A 7 12.73 11.80 8.44
CA GLY A 7 11.44 12.05 9.10
C GLY A 7 10.65 10.78 9.48
N GLY A 8 11.31 9.60 9.51
CA GLY A 8 10.62 8.35 9.80
C GLY A 8 11.39 7.13 9.31
N TYR A 9 10.71 6.22 8.63
CA TYR A 9 11.32 5.05 8.03
C TYR A 9 10.54 4.60 6.79
N VAL A 10 11.24 3.94 5.88
CA VAL A 10 10.67 3.25 4.71
C VAL A 10 10.56 1.76 5.05
N HIS A 11 9.42 1.15 4.75
CA HIS A 11 9.26 -0.29 4.94
C HIS A 11 8.64 -0.98 3.72
N LEU A 12 9.08 -2.20 3.47
CA LEU A 12 8.61 -3.00 2.33
C LEU A 12 7.23 -3.65 2.54
N GLY A 13 6.57 -3.35 3.65
CA GLY A 13 5.23 -3.89 3.98
C GLY A 13 4.14 -3.52 2.97
N ASP A 14 4.37 -2.49 2.15
CA ASP A 14 3.40 -2.02 1.16
C ASP A 14 3.08 -3.08 0.10
N CYS A 15 4.05 -3.90 -0.29
CA CYS A 15 3.82 -5.01 -1.22
C CYS A 15 2.78 -6.01 -0.67
N MET A 16 2.76 -6.25 0.64
CA MET A 16 1.80 -7.17 1.27
C MET A 16 0.36 -6.62 1.22
N ILE A 17 0.20 -5.29 1.33
CA ILE A 17 -1.11 -4.64 1.19
C ILE A 17 -1.63 -4.87 -0.24
N LEU A 18 -0.79 -4.58 -1.24
CA LEU A 18 -1.15 -4.73 -2.64
C LEU A 18 -1.48 -6.19 -3.00
N LEU A 19 -0.70 -7.15 -2.46
CA LEU A 19 -0.96 -8.57 -2.62
C LEU A 19 -2.28 -9.00 -1.97
N THR A 20 -2.56 -8.52 -0.75
CA THR A 20 -3.81 -8.83 -0.06
C THR A 20 -5.01 -8.30 -0.83
N VAL A 21 -4.93 -7.08 -1.39
CA VAL A 21 -5.97 -6.53 -2.28
C VAL A 21 -6.16 -7.43 -3.49
N ALA A 22 -5.07 -7.81 -4.16
CA ALA A 22 -5.12 -8.56 -5.41
C ALA A 22 -5.63 -10.00 -5.23
N LEU A 23 -5.33 -10.65 -4.09
CA LEU A 23 -5.68 -12.06 -3.84
C LEU A 23 -7.00 -12.22 -3.08
N PHE A 24 -7.29 -11.33 -2.14
CA PHE A 24 -8.42 -11.46 -1.21
C PHE A 24 -9.48 -10.36 -1.36
N GLY A 25 -9.23 -9.42 -2.27
CA GLY A 25 -10.16 -8.35 -2.60
C GLY A 25 -10.01 -7.08 -1.77
N MET A 26 -10.70 -6.05 -2.23
CA MET A 26 -10.61 -4.67 -1.75
C MET A 26 -10.81 -4.51 -0.24
N LYS A 27 -11.88 -5.08 0.32
CA LYS A 27 -12.23 -4.90 1.74
C LYS A 27 -11.19 -5.53 2.67
N LYS A 28 -10.77 -6.78 2.39
CA LYS A 28 -9.78 -7.51 3.20
C LYS A 28 -8.41 -6.84 3.09
N GLY A 29 -8.03 -6.38 1.89
CA GLY A 29 -6.81 -5.62 1.69
C GLY A 29 -6.80 -4.29 2.43
N ALA A 30 -7.93 -3.57 2.46
CA ALA A 30 -8.07 -2.32 3.20
C ALA A 30 -7.90 -2.52 4.71
N ILE A 31 -8.57 -3.53 5.27
CA ILE A 31 -8.46 -3.86 6.71
C ILE A 31 -7.04 -4.29 7.06
N ALA A 32 -6.46 -5.22 6.29
CA ALA A 32 -5.10 -5.70 6.54
C ALA A 32 -4.06 -4.58 6.40
N GLY A 33 -4.20 -3.73 5.38
CA GLY A 33 -3.31 -2.59 5.14
C GLY A 33 -3.38 -1.55 6.25
N ALA A 34 -4.60 -1.21 6.67
CA ALA A 34 -4.83 -0.27 7.76
C ALA A 34 -4.22 -0.78 9.06
N ILE A 35 -4.63 -1.96 9.50
CA ILE A 35 -4.17 -2.53 10.78
C ILE A 35 -2.66 -2.76 10.75
N GLY A 36 -2.13 -3.38 9.70
CA GLY A 36 -0.71 -3.66 9.57
C GLY A 36 0.16 -2.40 9.56
N GLY A 37 -0.28 -1.36 8.85
CA GLY A 37 0.42 -0.07 8.82
C GLY A 37 0.38 0.64 10.17
N GLY A 38 -0.81 0.81 10.76
CA GLY A 38 -0.97 1.47 12.04
C GLY A 38 -0.25 0.73 13.18
N LEU A 39 -0.30 -0.61 13.20
CA LEU A 39 0.43 -1.42 14.18
C LEU A 39 1.94 -1.30 14.02
N SER A 40 2.43 -1.21 12.77
CA SER A 40 3.86 -0.98 12.49
C SER A 40 4.36 0.34 13.08
N ASP A 41 3.55 1.41 12.96
CA ASP A 41 3.88 2.72 13.52
C ASP A 41 3.80 2.70 15.04
N PHE A 42 2.77 2.06 15.61
CA PHE A 42 2.61 1.91 17.05
C PHE A 42 3.81 1.20 17.68
N ILE A 43 4.18 0.02 17.16
CA ILE A 43 5.34 -0.76 17.65
C ILE A 43 6.66 0.01 17.38
N GLY A 44 6.71 0.81 16.32
CA GLY A 44 7.85 1.65 15.97
C GLY A 44 8.04 2.87 16.86
N GLY A 45 7.07 3.20 17.73
CA GLY A 45 7.09 4.40 18.56
C GLY A 45 6.63 5.68 17.84
N TYR A 46 6.10 5.55 16.63
CA TYR A 46 5.62 6.67 15.82
C TYR A 46 4.13 6.94 16.06
N PHE A 47 3.74 7.19 17.31
CA PHE A 47 2.34 7.29 17.75
C PHE A 47 1.51 8.31 16.95
N TYR A 48 2.09 9.45 16.58
CA TYR A 48 1.42 10.49 15.78
C TYR A 48 1.07 10.03 14.37
N TRP A 49 1.78 8.99 13.86
CA TRP A 49 1.55 8.43 12.55
C TRP A 49 0.52 7.31 12.52
N VAL A 50 0.18 6.71 13.66
CA VAL A 50 -0.73 5.55 13.72
C VAL A 50 -2.05 5.83 12.99
N VAL A 51 -2.73 6.92 13.35
CA VAL A 51 -4.03 7.28 12.75
C VAL A 51 -3.90 7.69 11.28
N PRO A 52 -2.99 8.60 10.90
CA PRO A 52 -2.76 8.92 9.49
C PRO A 52 -2.44 7.68 8.65
N THR A 53 -1.55 6.82 9.11
CA THR A 53 -1.17 5.60 8.38
C THR A 53 -2.33 4.64 8.20
N LEU A 54 -3.13 4.41 9.25
CA LEU A 54 -4.36 3.62 9.16
C LEU A 54 -5.25 4.10 8.00
N LEU A 55 -5.52 5.39 7.96
CA LEU A 55 -6.42 6.00 6.96
C LEU A 55 -5.80 5.96 5.55
N ILE A 56 -4.52 6.32 5.41
CA ILE A 56 -3.86 6.41 4.11
C ILE A 56 -3.68 5.03 3.49
N LYS A 57 -3.28 4.02 4.28
CA LYS A 57 -3.13 2.64 3.80
C LYS A 57 -4.48 2.01 3.44
N CYS A 58 -5.52 2.29 4.23
CA CYS A 58 -6.88 1.90 3.91
C CYS A 58 -7.33 2.50 2.57
N MET A 59 -7.14 3.81 2.40
CA MET A 59 -7.49 4.51 1.16
C MET A 59 -6.74 3.95 -0.06
N TRP A 60 -5.43 3.72 0.06
CA TRP A 60 -4.65 3.11 -1.03
C TRP A 60 -5.21 1.75 -1.45
N ALA A 61 -5.47 0.88 -0.48
CA ALA A 61 -6.03 -0.44 -0.73
C ALA A 61 -7.43 -0.37 -1.37
N LEU A 62 -8.28 0.54 -0.91
CA LEU A 62 -9.61 0.76 -1.47
C LEU A 62 -9.56 1.24 -2.92
N VAL A 63 -8.71 2.24 -3.22
CA VAL A 63 -8.56 2.78 -4.58
C VAL A 63 -8.00 1.72 -5.52
N MET A 64 -6.94 1.01 -5.12
CA MET A 64 -6.39 -0.09 -5.91
C MET A 64 -7.45 -1.16 -6.19
N GLY A 65 -8.17 -1.60 -5.16
CA GLY A 65 -9.17 -2.64 -5.29
C GLY A 65 -10.38 -2.20 -6.13
N LEU A 66 -10.81 -0.95 -6.01
CA LEU A 66 -11.86 -0.37 -6.85
C LEU A 66 -11.46 -0.41 -8.34
N ILE A 67 -10.26 0.07 -8.65
CA ILE A 67 -9.77 0.10 -10.03
C ILE A 67 -9.55 -1.32 -10.55
N MET A 68 -8.87 -2.16 -9.79
CA MET A 68 -8.52 -3.51 -10.23
C MET A 68 -9.75 -4.39 -10.45
N HIS A 69 -10.63 -4.50 -9.44
CA HIS A 69 -11.72 -5.47 -9.46
C HIS A 69 -13.04 -4.94 -10.05
N LYS A 70 -13.35 -3.65 -9.82
CA LYS A 70 -14.63 -3.09 -10.29
C LYS A 70 -14.53 -2.40 -11.65
N ILE A 71 -13.52 -1.55 -11.85
CA ILE A 71 -13.38 -0.77 -13.09
C ILE A 71 -12.77 -1.63 -14.19
N LEU A 72 -11.60 -2.20 -13.95
CA LEU A 72 -10.86 -2.99 -14.93
C LEU A 72 -11.21 -4.48 -14.92
N LYS A 73 -12.03 -4.94 -13.95
CA LYS A 73 -12.53 -6.32 -13.87
C LYS A 73 -11.42 -7.36 -14.07
N ASP A 74 -10.32 -7.21 -13.35
CA ASP A 74 -9.15 -8.10 -13.35
C ASP A 74 -8.48 -8.33 -14.72
N ARG A 75 -8.63 -7.40 -15.66
CA ARG A 75 -7.95 -7.45 -16.95
C ARG A 75 -6.44 -7.35 -16.80
N LYS A 76 -5.70 -7.75 -17.83
CA LYS A 76 -4.24 -7.61 -17.86
C LYS A 76 -3.83 -6.16 -17.56
N GLY A 77 -2.91 -5.97 -16.60
CA GLY A 77 -2.46 -4.64 -16.18
C GLY A 77 -3.29 -3.98 -15.09
N SER A 78 -4.46 -4.53 -14.71
CA SER A 78 -5.33 -3.94 -13.67
C SER A 78 -4.63 -3.77 -12.33
N PHE A 79 -3.74 -4.70 -11.96
CA PHE A 79 -2.90 -4.60 -10.77
C PHE A 79 -2.05 -3.34 -10.79
N LEU A 80 -1.26 -3.13 -11.86
CA LEU A 80 -0.34 -1.99 -11.97
C LEU A 80 -1.10 -0.67 -11.99
N ILE A 81 -2.16 -0.57 -12.79
CA ILE A 81 -2.96 0.67 -12.88
C ILE A 81 -3.57 1.00 -11.53
N GLY A 82 -4.15 0.02 -10.84
CA GLY A 82 -4.73 0.22 -9.52
C GLY A 82 -3.69 0.56 -8.46
N ALA A 83 -2.55 -0.14 -8.45
CA ALA A 83 -1.47 0.08 -7.50
C ALA A 83 -0.82 1.46 -7.67
N VAL A 84 -0.60 1.90 -8.93
CA VAL A 84 -0.03 3.22 -9.24
C VAL A 84 -1.01 4.34 -8.89
N ALA A 85 -2.28 4.23 -9.28
CA ALA A 85 -3.27 5.26 -8.95
C ALA A 85 -3.43 5.43 -7.44
N GLY A 86 -3.56 4.33 -6.69
CA GLY A 86 -3.59 4.39 -5.23
C GLY A 86 -2.26 4.86 -4.63
N GLY A 87 -1.12 4.50 -5.24
CA GLY A 87 0.21 4.94 -4.84
C GLY A 87 0.43 6.45 -4.98
N VAL A 88 -0.09 7.05 -6.03
CA VAL A 88 -0.07 8.53 -6.18
C VAL A 88 -0.85 9.20 -5.05
N LEU A 89 -2.06 8.72 -4.76
CA LEU A 89 -2.85 9.23 -3.62
C LEU A 89 -2.15 9.00 -2.28
N HIS A 90 -1.48 7.87 -2.10
CA HIS A 90 -0.68 7.57 -0.93
C HIS A 90 0.45 8.59 -0.73
N ILE A 91 1.21 8.90 -1.79
CA ILE A 91 2.27 9.91 -1.73
C ILE A 91 1.71 11.29 -1.39
N ILE A 92 0.63 11.72 -2.05
CA ILE A 92 -0.01 13.00 -1.79
C ILE A 92 -0.48 13.09 -0.34
N ALA A 93 -1.21 12.08 0.15
CA ALA A 93 -1.77 12.08 1.49
C ALA A 93 -0.68 12.11 2.58
N TYR A 94 0.38 11.30 2.46
CA TYR A 94 1.50 11.35 3.40
C TYR A 94 2.23 12.70 3.35
N THR A 95 2.42 13.27 2.17
CA THR A 95 3.06 14.58 2.03
C THR A 95 2.23 15.68 2.70
N LEU A 96 0.91 15.66 2.56
CA LEU A 96 0.01 16.61 3.22
C LEU A 96 0.06 16.47 4.74
N VAL A 97 -0.01 15.26 5.28
CA VAL A 97 0.11 15.03 6.73
C VAL A 97 1.46 15.50 7.24
N ARG A 98 2.57 15.20 6.54
CA ARG A 98 3.91 15.70 6.89
C ARG A 98 3.99 17.22 6.87
N ALA A 99 3.38 17.87 5.89
CA ALA A 99 3.37 19.33 5.82
C ALA A 99 2.68 19.95 7.04
N VAL A 100 1.63 19.32 7.55
CA VAL A 100 0.92 19.74 8.76
C VAL A 100 1.74 19.49 10.03
N LEU A 101 2.37 18.30 10.13
CA LEU A 101 3.10 17.90 11.36
C LEU A 101 4.50 18.52 11.47
N TYR A 102 5.22 18.65 10.36
CA TYR A 102 6.65 18.99 10.35
C TYR A 102 6.99 20.21 9.46
N GLY A 103 5.99 20.79 8.82
CA GLY A 103 6.15 21.93 7.90
C GLY A 103 6.44 21.52 6.45
N GLY A 104 6.09 22.43 5.54
CA GLY A 104 6.10 22.16 4.09
C GLY A 104 7.49 21.83 3.52
N LYS A 105 8.57 22.44 4.04
CA LYS A 105 9.94 22.16 3.58
C LYS A 105 10.33 20.70 3.84
N THR A 106 10.07 20.21 5.04
CA THR A 106 10.34 18.81 5.43
C THR A 106 9.51 17.84 4.59
N ALA A 107 8.25 18.16 4.35
CA ALA A 107 7.36 17.33 3.54
C ALA A 107 7.89 17.15 2.10
N ILE A 108 8.38 18.23 1.48
CA ILE A 108 8.91 18.20 0.10
C ILE A 108 10.20 17.37 0.02
N ILE A 109 11.11 17.53 0.98
CA ILE A 109 12.38 16.79 1.02
C ILE A 109 12.16 15.27 1.12
N GLU A 110 11.09 14.84 1.76
CA GLU A 110 10.77 13.42 1.96
C GLU A 110 10.03 12.76 0.79
N ILE A 111 9.53 13.52 -0.19
CA ILE A 111 8.81 12.98 -1.35
C ILE A 111 9.63 11.91 -2.09
N PRO A 112 10.93 12.08 -2.39
CA PRO A 112 11.70 11.07 -3.10
C PRO A 112 11.79 9.74 -2.35
N ALA A 113 11.99 9.77 -1.03
CA ALA A 113 12.04 8.57 -0.19
C ALA A 113 10.69 7.84 -0.18
N LEU A 114 9.59 8.59 -0.06
CA LEU A 114 8.24 8.07 -0.11
C LEU A 114 7.87 7.50 -1.48
N ALA A 115 8.28 8.17 -2.56
CA ALA A 115 8.09 7.69 -3.93
C ALA A 115 8.87 6.39 -4.18
N PHE A 116 10.12 6.32 -3.70
CA PHE A 116 10.93 5.09 -3.76
C PHE A 116 10.25 3.94 -3.00
N GLN A 117 9.79 4.16 -1.77
CA GLN A 117 9.06 3.17 -0.99
C GLN A 117 7.85 2.65 -1.74
N THR A 118 7.01 3.56 -2.21
CA THR A 118 5.77 3.23 -2.93
C THR A 118 6.08 2.45 -4.21
N GLY A 119 7.05 2.92 -5.00
CA GLY A 119 7.51 2.25 -6.22
C GLY A 119 8.08 0.85 -5.96
N ALA A 120 8.95 0.71 -4.98
CA ALA A 120 9.50 -0.58 -4.58
C ALA A 120 8.39 -1.55 -4.13
N GLY A 121 7.45 -1.08 -3.32
CA GLY A 121 6.28 -1.87 -2.90
C GLY A 121 5.44 -2.36 -4.08
N ILE A 122 5.20 -1.49 -5.08
CA ILE A 122 4.46 -1.84 -6.29
C ILE A 122 5.21 -2.88 -7.12
N VAL A 123 6.50 -2.67 -7.37
CA VAL A 123 7.33 -3.60 -8.17
C VAL A 123 7.41 -4.98 -7.52
N ILE A 124 7.76 -5.03 -6.23
CA ILE A 124 7.87 -6.30 -5.49
C ILE A 124 6.51 -6.99 -5.43
N GLY A 125 5.44 -6.25 -5.10
CA GLY A 125 4.08 -6.78 -5.06
C GLY A 125 3.64 -7.34 -6.41
N PHE A 126 3.94 -6.64 -7.51
CA PHE A 126 3.63 -7.10 -8.86
C PHE A 126 4.38 -8.38 -9.24
N VAL A 127 5.68 -8.44 -8.97
CA VAL A 127 6.49 -9.65 -9.26
C VAL A 127 5.94 -10.86 -8.51
N ILE A 128 5.68 -10.72 -7.19
CA ILE A 128 5.12 -11.80 -6.39
C ILE A 128 3.73 -12.19 -6.90
N TYR A 129 2.87 -11.21 -7.20
CA TYR A 129 1.54 -11.47 -7.75
C TYR A 129 1.61 -12.28 -9.05
N MET A 130 2.52 -11.92 -9.97
CA MET A 130 2.72 -12.65 -11.23
C MET A 130 3.22 -14.08 -11.01
N LEU A 131 4.13 -14.30 -10.08
CA LEU A 131 4.61 -15.62 -9.71
C LEU A 131 3.49 -16.50 -9.13
N LEU A 132 2.70 -15.95 -8.19
CA LEU A 132 1.57 -16.66 -7.60
C LEU A 132 0.48 -16.98 -8.62
N ARG A 133 0.28 -16.08 -9.59
CA ARG A 133 -0.67 -16.31 -10.68
C ARG A 133 -0.21 -17.41 -11.65
N LYS A 134 1.08 -17.44 -11.99
CA LYS A 134 1.66 -18.47 -12.84
C LYS A 134 1.64 -19.87 -12.17
N SER A 135 1.88 -19.95 -10.88
CA SER A 135 1.86 -21.20 -10.12
C SER A 135 0.46 -21.77 -9.84
N GLY A 136 -0.61 -21.04 -10.22
CA GLY A 136 -1.99 -21.44 -9.93
C GLY A 136 -2.41 -21.24 -8.45
N VAL A 137 -1.49 -20.84 -7.58
CA VAL A 137 -1.74 -20.62 -6.14
C VAL A 137 -2.72 -19.45 -5.95
N ALA A 138 -2.63 -18.41 -6.76
CA ALA A 138 -3.53 -17.27 -6.68
C ALA A 138 -5.00 -17.68 -6.85
N GLY A 139 -5.31 -18.58 -7.79
CA GLY A 139 -6.67 -19.08 -8.00
C GLY A 139 -7.18 -19.93 -6.82
N ARG A 140 -6.30 -20.72 -6.20
CA ARG A 140 -6.65 -21.51 -5.00
C ARG A 140 -6.94 -20.62 -3.80
N LEU A 141 -6.10 -19.60 -3.56
CA LEU A 141 -6.25 -18.68 -2.44
C LEU A 141 -7.53 -17.84 -2.59
N SER A 142 -7.82 -17.29 -3.76
CA SER A 142 -9.04 -16.52 -4.00
C SER A 142 -10.30 -17.38 -3.86
N GLY A 143 -10.27 -18.66 -4.31
CA GLY A 143 -11.38 -19.59 -4.16
C GLY A 143 -11.67 -20.01 -2.71
N MET A 144 -10.66 -20.06 -1.84
CA MET A 144 -10.84 -20.36 -0.40
C MET A 144 -11.51 -19.24 0.37
N VAL A 145 -11.49 -18.02 -0.15
CA VAL A 145 -11.99 -16.81 0.50
C VAL A 145 -13.37 -16.40 -0.02
N ALA A 146 -13.78 -16.96 -1.16
CA ALA A 146 -15.11 -16.74 -1.76
C ALA A 146 -16.22 -17.61 -1.13
N LYS A 147 -15.84 -18.54 -0.27
CA LYS A 147 -16.76 -19.34 0.57
C LYS A 147 -16.91 -18.68 1.93
#